data_21b8692aa010dd62d6f4afa2d818e9be
#
_entry.id   21b8692aa010dd62d6f4afa2d818e9be
#
_cell.length_a   1.000
_cell.length_b   1.000
_cell.length_c   1.000
_cell.angle_alpha   90.00
_cell.angle_beta   90.00
_cell.angle_gamma   90.00
#
_symmetry.space_group_name_H-M   'P 1'
#
loop_
_entity.id
_entity.type
_entity.pdbx_description
1 polymer ?
#
loop_
_entity_poly.entity_id
_entity_poly.type
_entity_poly.pdbx_seq_one_letter_code
_entity_poly.pdbx_strand_id
1 'polypeptide(L)'
;NKISATGEDQFVTAQEVVKPAENAACYYTLTSVKSGVPNGELRTSIVQFASQFIGNPYVWGGTSLTNGADCSGFVQSIYAQYGYTLPRVAEDQAQYGTKIPVEEAQPGDLIFYARNGYIYHVVMYAGNGETVEAQSSRTGIVHGTVNTNNAVWAVRILEDTPSTVSGIYGSDISEVNATLLQYGQSLGTFKITHYCGGSCCNDEWAGVTATGAPLVEGDTIAVDPTVIPYGTKVIINGHIFTATDCGGAIKGNRIDVFVNDHNRANQLGVYYTDVYVLK
;
A
#
# COMPACT_ATOMS: atom_id res chain seq x y z
N ASN A 1 -3.65 -9.36 28.16
CA ASN A 1 -4.95 -10.01 28.29
C ASN A 1 -5.22 -10.76 27.01
N LYS A 2 -5.07 -12.10 27.04
CA LYS A 2 -5.50 -12.94 25.93
C LYS A 2 -6.99 -12.78 25.76
N ILE A 3 -7.42 -12.21 24.64
CA ILE A 3 -8.80 -12.16 24.24
C ILE A 3 -9.19 -13.57 23.87
N SER A 4 -10.20 -14.11 24.53
CA SER A 4 -10.63 -15.50 24.41
C SER A 4 -11.15 -15.79 23.00
N ALA A 5 -10.68 -16.83 22.49
CA ALA A 5 -10.80 -17.47 21.21
C ALA A 5 -12.24 -17.64 20.67
N THR A 6 -12.71 -16.65 19.99
CA THR A 6 -13.41 -16.88 18.75
C THR A 6 -12.37 -16.61 17.67
N GLY A 7 -12.16 -17.53 16.71
CA GLY A 7 -11.00 -17.59 15.81
C GLY A 7 -10.44 -16.29 15.22
N GLU A 8 -11.11 -15.16 15.30
CA GLU A 8 -10.70 -13.87 14.81
C GLU A 8 -9.87 -13.06 15.81
N ASP A 9 -9.99 -13.33 17.12
CA ASP A 9 -9.42 -12.50 18.19
C ASP A 9 -8.13 -13.05 18.81
N GLN A 10 -7.58 -14.14 18.28
CA GLN A 10 -6.50 -14.85 18.98
C GLN A 10 -5.09 -14.31 18.70
N PHE A 11 -4.97 -13.21 17.93
CA PHE A 11 -3.66 -12.82 17.42
C PHE A 11 -3.12 -11.52 17.98
N VAL A 12 -3.92 -10.70 18.64
CA VAL A 12 -3.51 -9.38 19.11
C VAL A 12 -4.00 -9.08 20.50
N THR A 13 -3.18 -8.38 21.28
CA THR A 13 -3.56 -7.80 22.55
C THR A 13 -4.20 -6.41 22.32
N ALA A 14 -5.16 -6.02 23.16
CA ALA A 14 -5.86 -4.72 23.02
C ALA A 14 -4.91 -3.48 23.07
N GLN A 15 -3.70 -3.66 23.59
CA GLN A 15 -2.70 -2.59 23.65
C GLN A 15 -1.95 -2.37 22.33
N GLU A 16 -2.16 -3.21 21.32
CA GLU A 16 -1.57 -3.07 19.99
C GLU A 16 -2.46 -2.26 19.04
N VAL A 17 -3.67 -1.92 19.47
CA VAL A 17 -4.56 -1.03 18.74
C VAL A 17 -4.23 0.40 19.11
N VAL A 18 -3.59 1.11 18.21
CA VAL A 18 -3.14 2.49 18.40
C VAL A 18 -3.92 3.42 17.47
N LYS A 19 -4.17 4.64 17.90
CA LYS A 19 -4.85 5.63 17.07
C LYS A 19 -4.00 5.97 15.84
N PRO A 20 -4.61 6.19 14.66
CA PRO A 20 -3.88 6.45 13.41
C PRO A 20 -2.85 7.59 13.51
N ALA A 21 -3.13 8.64 14.28
CA ALA A 21 -2.23 9.77 14.49
C ALA A 21 -0.98 9.43 15.32
N GLU A 22 -1.02 8.35 16.09
CA GLU A 22 0.09 7.92 16.96
C GLU A 22 0.98 6.89 16.25
N ASN A 23 0.48 6.33 15.14
CA ASN A 23 1.13 5.22 14.44
C ASN A 23 2.05 5.62 13.32
N ALA A 24 2.00 6.85 12.89
CA ALA A 24 2.64 7.28 11.64
C ALA A 24 4.14 7.13 11.66
N ALA A 25 4.80 6.21 12.07
CA ALA A 25 6.22 5.92 11.88
C ALA A 25 6.92 5.13 13.00
N CYS A 26 6.24 4.87 14.12
CA CYS A 26 6.97 4.42 15.31
C CYS A 26 7.11 2.89 15.45
N TYR A 27 6.31 2.11 14.72
CA TYR A 27 6.16 0.67 15.04
C TYR A 27 6.77 -0.27 14.03
N TYR A 28 7.24 0.24 12.90
CA TYR A 28 7.80 -0.61 11.89
C TYR A 28 9.22 -0.20 11.50
N THR A 29 10.19 -0.73 12.22
CA THR A 29 11.51 -0.91 11.64
C THR A 29 11.47 -2.23 10.89
N LEU A 30 11.12 -2.20 9.62
CA LEU A 30 11.38 -3.35 8.77
C LEU A 30 12.87 -3.65 8.88
N THR A 31 13.20 -4.70 9.56
CA THR A 31 14.50 -5.31 9.40
C THR A 31 14.67 -5.56 7.91
N SER A 32 15.67 -4.94 7.34
CA SER A 32 15.99 -5.00 5.93
C SER A 32 15.66 -6.36 5.34
N VAL A 33 14.82 -6.37 4.31
CA VAL A 33 14.64 -7.56 3.50
C VAL A 33 16.03 -8.04 3.12
N LYS A 34 16.35 -9.31 3.36
CA LYS A 34 17.69 -9.86 3.10
C LYS A 34 18.12 -9.44 1.71
N SER A 35 19.32 -8.90 1.59
CA SER A 35 19.95 -8.60 0.30
C SER A 35 19.82 -9.82 -0.62
N GLY A 36 19.26 -9.63 -1.83
CA GLY A 36 19.02 -10.70 -2.79
C GLY A 36 17.59 -11.28 -2.83
N VAL A 37 16.65 -10.76 -2.03
CA VAL A 37 15.22 -11.10 -2.20
C VAL A 37 14.68 -10.36 -3.42
N PRO A 38 14.14 -11.08 -4.43
CA PRO A 38 13.48 -10.44 -5.56
C PRO A 38 12.38 -9.47 -5.11
N ASN A 39 12.31 -8.31 -5.76
CA ASN A 39 11.36 -7.24 -5.42
C ASN A 39 11.44 -6.75 -3.95
N GLY A 40 12.59 -6.86 -3.28
CA GLY A 40 12.74 -6.52 -1.86
C GLY A 40 12.27 -5.12 -1.47
N GLU A 41 12.53 -4.12 -2.32
CA GLU A 41 12.06 -2.75 -2.10
C GLU A 41 10.54 -2.61 -2.23
N LEU A 42 9.94 -3.27 -3.24
CA LEU A 42 8.50 -3.29 -3.41
C LEU A 42 7.82 -4.00 -2.23
N ARG A 43 8.38 -5.13 -1.77
CA ARG A 43 7.91 -5.86 -0.60
C ARG A 43 7.95 -5.02 0.67
N THR A 44 9.06 -4.30 0.85
CA THR A 44 9.21 -3.35 1.96
C THR A 44 8.16 -2.24 1.88
N SER A 45 7.99 -1.63 0.71
CA SER A 45 7.07 -0.52 0.50
C SER A 45 5.61 -0.91 0.74
N ILE A 46 5.17 -2.08 0.27
CA ILE A 46 3.78 -2.52 0.44
C ILE A 46 3.43 -2.78 1.91
N VAL A 47 4.37 -3.34 2.68
CA VAL A 47 4.19 -3.56 4.13
C VAL A 47 4.22 -2.23 4.89
N GLN A 48 5.15 -1.33 4.56
CA GLN A 48 5.19 0.01 5.16
C GLN A 48 3.90 0.79 4.89
N PHE A 49 3.40 0.71 3.66
CA PHE A 49 2.13 1.32 3.31
C PHE A 49 0.96 0.72 4.11
N ALA A 50 0.87 -0.60 4.20
CA ALA A 50 -0.15 -1.28 5.00
C ALA A 50 -0.11 -0.84 6.47
N SER A 51 1.09 -0.69 7.04
CA SER A 51 1.31 -0.32 8.44
C SER A 51 0.81 1.09 8.80
N GLN A 52 0.65 1.99 7.83
CA GLN A 52 0.12 3.34 8.08
C GLN A 52 -1.36 3.34 8.51
N PHE A 53 -2.08 2.26 8.26
CA PHE A 53 -3.50 2.14 8.57
C PHE A 53 -3.78 1.44 9.90
N ILE A 54 -2.75 1.03 10.64
CA ILE A 54 -2.88 0.45 11.98
C ILE A 54 -3.63 1.45 12.88
N GLY A 55 -4.61 0.93 13.63
CA GLY A 55 -5.52 1.72 14.47
C GLY A 55 -6.82 2.13 13.77
N ASN A 56 -6.94 1.99 12.46
CA ASN A 56 -8.19 2.23 11.73
C ASN A 56 -9.19 1.07 11.98
N PRO A 57 -10.50 1.36 11.84
CA PRO A 57 -11.52 0.38 12.20
C PRO A 57 -11.58 -0.81 11.24
N TYR A 58 -11.97 -1.96 11.79
CA TYR A 58 -12.48 -3.08 11.01
C TYR A 58 -13.97 -2.90 10.71
N VAL A 59 -14.35 -3.08 9.45
CA VAL A 59 -15.76 -3.08 9.04
C VAL A 59 -15.99 -4.29 8.13
N TRP A 60 -16.89 -5.19 8.54
CA TRP A 60 -17.25 -6.35 7.72
C TRP A 60 -17.79 -5.93 6.36
N GLY A 61 -17.25 -6.51 5.29
CA GLY A 61 -17.55 -6.12 3.90
C GLY A 61 -16.91 -4.80 3.46
N GLY A 62 -16.18 -4.12 4.35
CA GLY A 62 -15.49 -2.86 4.04
C GLY A 62 -14.21 -3.04 3.24
N THR A 63 -13.84 -1.99 2.49
CA THR A 63 -12.61 -1.89 1.70
C THR A 63 -11.88 -0.57 1.90
N SER A 64 -12.40 0.31 2.78
CA SER A 64 -11.81 1.61 3.05
C SER A 64 -10.66 1.47 4.05
N LEU A 65 -9.45 1.83 3.64
CA LEU A 65 -8.27 1.78 4.50
C LEU A 65 -8.37 2.74 5.71
N THR A 66 -9.19 3.79 5.62
CA THR A 66 -9.34 4.81 6.67
C THR A 66 -10.66 4.70 7.43
N ASN A 67 -11.75 4.32 6.74
CA ASN A 67 -13.10 4.28 7.35
C ASN A 67 -13.54 2.88 7.74
N GLY A 68 -12.74 1.87 7.41
CA GLY A 68 -12.91 0.48 7.80
C GLY A 68 -12.87 -0.51 6.65
N ALA A 69 -12.08 -1.54 6.85
CA ALA A 69 -11.94 -2.69 5.96
C ALA A 69 -12.08 -3.98 6.74
N ASP A 70 -12.55 -5.07 6.09
CA ASP A 70 -12.34 -6.41 6.61
C ASP A 70 -10.99 -6.98 6.16
N CYS A 71 -10.65 -8.19 6.58
CA CYS A 71 -9.33 -8.78 6.33
C CYS A 71 -8.97 -8.82 4.84
N SER A 72 -9.85 -9.32 4.00
CA SER A 72 -9.64 -9.43 2.55
C SER A 72 -9.78 -8.09 1.83
N GLY A 73 -10.67 -7.21 2.28
CA GLY A 73 -10.83 -5.85 1.77
C GLY A 73 -9.60 -4.99 2.08
N PHE A 74 -8.96 -5.17 3.23
CA PHE A 74 -7.71 -4.51 3.60
C PHE A 74 -6.59 -4.87 2.63
N VAL A 75 -6.28 -6.15 2.48
CA VAL A 75 -5.18 -6.57 1.58
C VAL A 75 -5.51 -6.26 0.12
N GLN A 76 -6.78 -6.39 -0.31
CA GLN A 76 -7.23 -5.98 -1.64
C GLN A 76 -6.91 -4.51 -1.90
N SER A 77 -7.26 -3.63 -0.97
CA SER A 77 -7.08 -2.19 -1.11
C SER A 77 -5.61 -1.77 -1.04
N ILE A 78 -4.79 -2.44 -0.21
CA ILE A 78 -3.34 -2.23 -0.19
C ILE A 78 -2.74 -2.61 -1.55
N TYR A 79 -3.01 -3.81 -2.05
CA TYR A 79 -2.45 -4.27 -3.32
C TYR A 79 -2.93 -3.45 -4.53
N ALA A 80 -4.16 -2.92 -4.49
CA ALA A 80 -4.68 -2.03 -5.52
C ALA A 80 -3.85 -0.75 -5.70
N GLN A 81 -3.24 -0.23 -4.63
CA GLN A 81 -2.34 0.93 -4.69
C GLN A 81 -1.06 0.65 -5.49
N TYR A 82 -0.70 -0.62 -5.62
CA TYR A 82 0.47 -1.09 -6.36
C TYR A 82 0.10 -1.70 -7.72
N GLY A 83 -1.14 -1.48 -8.19
CA GLY A 83 -1.61 -1.94 -9.50
C GLY A 83 -2.06 -3.40 -9.57
N TYR A 84 -2.13 -4.10 -8.44
CA TYR A 84 -2.60 -5.48 -8.38
C TYR A 84 -4.10 -5.54 -8.07
N THR A 85 -4.85 -6.33 -8.82
CA THR A 85 -6.29 -6.54 -8.59
C THR A 85 -6.52 -7.88 -7.93
N LEU A 86 -6.77 -7.89 -6.63
CA LEU A 86 -7.08 -9.10 -5.88
C LEU A 86 -8.60 -9.36 -5.87
N PRO A 87 -9.03 -10.64 -5.81
CA PRO A 87 -10.42 -10.97 -5.51
C PRO A 87 -10.92 -10.34 -4.20
N ARG A 88 -12.25 -10.20 -4.06
CA ARG A 88 -12.81 -9.53 -2.88
C ARG A 88 -12.75 -10.37 -1.61
N VAL A 89 -12.96 -11.67 -1.71
CA VAL A 89 -13.08 -12.54 -0.53
C VAL A 89 -11.81 -13.36 -0.29
N ALA A 90 -11.52 -13.64 0.97
CA ALA A 90 -10.29 -14.33 1.37
C ALA A 90 -10.16 -15.72 0.74
N GLU A 91 -11.26 -16.44 0.55
CA GLU A 91 -11.27 -17.77 -0.07
C GLU A 91 -10.77 -17.73 -1.52
N ASP A 92 -11.20 -16.74 -2.28
CA ASP A 92 -10.76 -16.53 -3.68
C ASP A 92 -9.31 -16.00 -3.71
N GLN A 93 -8.94 -15.11 -2.79
CA GLN A 93 -7.56 -14.62 -2.65
C GLN A 93 -6.59 -15.76 -2.33
N ALA A 94 -7.02 -16.75 -1.57
CA ALA A 94 -6.23 -17.93 -1.24
C ALA A 94 -5.92 -18.83 -2.45
N GLN A 95 -6.56 -18.58 -3.59
CA GLN A 95 -6.31 -19.27 -4.87
C GLN A 95 -5.64 -18.35 -5.90
N TYR A 96 -5.42 -17.08 -5.56
CA TYR A 96 -4.93 -16.06 -6.49
C TYR A 96 -3.42 -15.84 -6.30
N GLY A 97 -2.61 -16.31 -7.23
CA GLY A 97 -1.15 -16.23 -7.17
C GLY A 97 -0.48 -17.58 -6.84
N THR A 98 0.79 -17.53 -6.49
CA THR A 98 1.58 -18.74 -6.22
C THR A 98 1.46 -19.17 -4.77
N LYS A 99 0.93 -20.36 -4.52
CA LYS A 99 0.89 -20.96 -3.18
C LYS A 99 2.28 -21.41 -2.75
N ILE A 100 2.67 -21.04 -1.54
CA ILE A 100 3.93 -21.40 -0.92
C ILE A 100 3.71 -21.87 0.54
N PRO A 101 4.63 -22.64 1.12
CA PRO A 101 4.64 -22.91 2.55
C PRO A 101 4.72 -21.61 3.38
N VAL A 102 4.09 -21.61 4.56
CA VAL A 102 4.09 -20.40 5.43
C VAL A 102 5.50 -19.98 5.85
N GLU A 103 6.37 -20.94 6.06
CA GLU A 103 7.79 -20.75 6.42
C GLU A 103 8.64 -20.11 5.31
N GLU A 104 8.15 -20.15 4.06
CA GLU A 104 8.79 -19.50 2.91
C GLU A 104 8.22 -18.10 2.63
N ALA A 105 7.27 -17.65 3.47
CA ALA A 105 6.66 -16.34 3.30
C ALA A 105 7.69 -15.21 3.40
N GLN A 106 7.56 -14.24 2.53
CA GLN A 106 8.35 -13.01 2.49
C GLN A 106 7.45 -11.80 2.75
N PRO A 107 7.99 -10.67 3.22
CA PRO A 107 7.20 -9.46 3.41
C PRO A 107 6.32 -9.14 2.19
N GLY A 108 5.05 -8.85 2.43
CA GLY A 108 4.02 -8.66 1.41
C GLY A 108 3.28 -9.93 1.01
N ASP A 109 3.79 -11.13 1.22
CA ASP A 109 3.02 -12.36 0.94
C ASP A 109 1.78 -12.41 1.85
N LEU A 110 0.70 -13.02 1.38
CA LEU A 110 -0.55 -13.15 2.10
C LEU A 110 -0.64 -14.53 2.76
N ILE A 111 -0.77 -14.57 4.09
CA ILE A 111 -0.95 -15.83 4.84
C ILE A 111 -2.45 -16.03 5.10
N PHE A 112 -2.92 -17.25 4.84
CA PHE A 112 -4.32 -17.62 4.98
C PHE A 112 -4.52 -18.57 6.15
N TYR A 113 -5.61 -18.34 6.88
CA TYR A 113 -6.03 -19.13 8.03
C TYR A 113 -7.30 -19.89 7.73
N ALA A 114 -7.31 -21.17 8.06
CA ALA A 114 -8.46 -22.04 7.86
C ALA A 114 -8.95 -22.68 9.16
N ARG A 115 -10.25 -22.96 9.18
CA ARG A 115 -10.91 -23.77 10.23
C ARG A 115 -11.90 -24.72 9.56
N ASN A 116 -11.81 -25.99 9.89
CA ASN A 116 -12.65 -27.05 9.31
C ASN A 116 -12.64 -27.03 7.75
N GLY A 117 -11.48 -26.76 7.15
CA GLY A 117 -11.32 -26.68 5.70
C GLY A 117 -11.80 -25.40 5.03
N TYR A 118 -12.32 -24.44 5.80
CA TYR A 118 -12.81 -23.16 5.29
C TYR A 118 -11.83 -22.03 5.59
N ILE A 119 -11.45 -21.22 4.59
CA ILE A 119 -10.62 -20.03 4.76
C ILE A 119 -11.47 -18.93 5.40
N TYR A 120 -11.09 -18.51 6.59
CA TYR A 120 -11.86 -17.50 7.33
C TYR A 120 -11.12 -16.17 7.49
N HIS A 121 -9.79 -16.13 7.26
CA HIS A 121 -8.99 -14.94 7.48
C HIS A 121 -7.78 -14.89 6.56
N VAL A 122 -7.32 -13.68 6.27
CA VAL A 122 -6.10 -13.39 5.53
C VAL A 122 -5.33 -12.25 6.20
N VAL A 123 -4.01 -12.39 6.25
CA VAL A 123 -3.11 -11.38 6.79
C VAL A 123 -1.97 -11.10 5.82
N MET A 124 -1.40 -9.90 5.86
CA MET A 124 -0.18 -9.57 5.15
C MET A 124 1.03 -9.90 6.02
N TYR A 125 1.91 -10.74 5.53
CA TYR A 125 3.16 -11.06 6.23
C TYR A 125 4.12 -9.87 6.18
N ALA A 126 4.65 -9.51 7.32
CA ALA A 126 5.52 -8.35 7.46
C ALA A 126 7.00 -8.69 7.65
N GLY A 127 7.31 -9.98 7.81
CA GLY A 127 8.65 -10.48 8.12
C GLY A 127 8.79 -10.87 9.59
N ASN A 128 9.79 -11.69 9.92
CA ASN A 128 10.11 -12.09 11.29
C ASN A 128 8.96 -12.72 12.11
N GLY A 129 7.98 -13.33 11.45
CA GLY A 129 6.80 -13.88 12.10
C GLY A 129 5.70 -12.84 12.41
N GLU A 130 5.85 -11.62 11.94
CA GLU A 130 4.93 -10.51 12.17
C GLU A 130 3.96 -10.33 10.99
N THR A 131 2.79 -9.70 11.26
CA THR A 131 1.73 -9.45 10.27
C THR A 131 1.19 -8.04 10.39
N VAL A 132 0.61 -7.53 9.30
CA VAL A 132 -0.30 -6.37 9.32
C VAL A 132 -1.64 -6.85 8.79
N GLU A 133 -2.71 -6.59 9.54
CA GLU A 133 -4.02 -7.18 9.25
C GLU A 133 -5.19 -6.37 9.76
N ALA A 134 -6.32 -6.39 9.04
CA ALA A 134 -7.60 -6.00 9.60
C ALA A 134 -8.19 -7.21 10.34
N GLN A 135 -8.08 -7.21 11.67
CA GLN A 135 -8.25 -8.41 12.47
C GLN A 135 -9.72 -8.65 12.89
N SER A 136 -10.32 -7.70 13.58
CA SER A 136 -11.69 -7.82 14.08
C SER A 136 -12.34 -6.45 14.33
N SER A 137 -13.68 -6.45 14.49
CA SER A 137 -14.40 -5.22 14.84
C SER A 137 -14.02 -4.63 16.20
N ARG A 138 -13.34 -5.40 17.05
CA ARG A 138 -12.86 -4.97 18.37
C ARG A 138 -11.49 -4.35 18.31
N THR A 139 -10.61 -4.91 17.48
CA THR A 139 -9.20 -4.53 17.42
C THR A 139 -8.89 -3.59 16.25
N GLY A 140 -9.66 -3.63 15.16
CA GLY A 140 -9.38 -2.85 13.96
C GLY A 140 -8.25 -3.44 13.12
N ILE A 141 -7.54 -2.55 12.44
CA ILE A 141 -6.30 -2.85 11.72
C ILE A 141 -5.15 -2.81 12.71
N VAL A 142 -4.35 -3.86 12.75
CA VAL A 142 -3.35 -4.05 13.80
C VAL A 142 -2.05 -4.64 13.26
N HIS A 143 -1.01 -4.51 14.06
CA HIS A 143 0.20 -5.30 13.99
C HIS A 143 -0.03 -6.59 14.78
N GLY A 144 0.17 -7.73 14.15
CA GLY A 144 -0.04 -9.05 14.73
C GLY A 144 1.16 -9.98 14.56
N THR A 145 0.96 -11.25 14.91
CA THR A 145 1.94 -12.30 14.72
C THR A 145 1.32 -13.50 14.02
N VAL A 146 2.12 -14.23 13.23
CA VAL A 146 1.65 -15.42 12.52
C VAL A 146 1.17 -16.48 13.49
N ASN A 147 -0.10 -16.87 13.37
CA ASN A 147 -0.63 -18.02 14.11
C ASN A 147 -0.39 -19.32 13.33
N THR A 148 0.67 -19.99 13.66
CA THR A 148 1.07 -21.25 13.01
C THR A 148 0.08 -22.41 13.21
N ASN A 149 -0.83 -22.33 14.17
CA ASN A 149 -1.82 -23.38 14.43
C ASN A 149 -2.94 -23.41 13.38
N ASN A 150 -3.26 -22.24 12.80
CA ASN A 150 -4.37 -22.08 11.85
C ASN A 150 -3.90 -21.67 10.45
N ALA A 151 -2.65 -21.27 10.30
CA ALA A 151 -2.07 -20.95 9.01
C ALA A 151 -1.99 -22.21 8.13
N VAL A 152 -2.49 -22.11 6.92
CA VAL A 152 -2.55 -23.26 6.00
C VAL A 152 -1.55 -23.16 4.86
N TRP A 153 -1.40 -21.98 4.26
CA TRP A 153 -0.38 -21.64 3.26
C TRP A 153 -0.27 -20.11 3.13
N ALA A 154 0.78 -19.68 2.50
CA ALA A 154 0.87 -18.31 2.01
C ALA A 154 0.62 -18.25 0.49
N VAL A 155 0.22 -17.08 0.00
CA VAL A 155 0.12 -16.80 -1.43
C VAL A 155 1.04 -15.64 -1.77
N ARG A 156 1.91 -15.88 -2.74
CA ARG A 156 2.80 -14.89 -3.32
C ARG A 156 2.13 -14.25 -4.52
N ILE A 157 1.91 -12.94 -4.41
CA ILE A 157 1.38 -12.09 -5.47
C ILE A 157 2.53 -11.39 -6.20
N LEU A 158 3.56 -10.98 -5.45
CA LEU A 158 4.75 -10.32 -5.97
C LEU A 158 5.69 -11.39 -6.51
N GLU A 159 5.65 -11.63 -7.82
CA GLU A 159 6.47 -12.66 -8.47
C GLU A 159 7.96 -12.39 -8.32
N ASP A 160 8.74 -13.44 -8.13
CA ASP A 160 10.18 -13.37 -7.93
C ASP A 160 10.98 -13.22 -9.24
N THR A 161 10.31 -13.27 -10.38
CA THR A 161 10.90 -12.98 -11.68
C THR A 161 10.77 -11.50 -12.01
N PRO A 162 11.75 -10.90 -12.70
CA PRO A 162 11.52 -9.61 -13.35
C PRO A 162 10.43 -9.86 -14.41
N SER A 163 9.19 -9.76 -14.00
CA SER A 163 8.08 -9.75 -14.94
C SER A 163 8.29 -8.51 -15.80
N THR A 164 8.55 -8.75 -17.07
CA THR A 164 8.11 -7.83 -18.08
C THR A 164 6.61 -7.64 -17.82
N VAL A 165 6.25 -6.63 -17.03
CA VAL A 165 4.88 -6.16 -16.91
C VAL A 165 4.55 -5.53 -18.25
N SER A 166 4.28 -6.42 -19.22
CA SER A 166 3.76 -6.05 -20.51
C SER A 166 2.27 -5.84 -20.32
N GLY A 167 1.91 -4.60 -20.17
CA GLY A 167 0.52 -4.19 -20.27
C GLY A 167 0.02 -3.41 -19.07
N ILE A 168 0.24 -2.13 -19.08
CA ILE A 168 -0.69 -1.01 -18.82
C ILE A 168 0.04 0.33 -18.89
N TYR A 169 1.36 0.36 -18.72
CA TYR A 169 2.16 1.58 -18.93
C TYR A 169 3.07 1.38 -20.15
N GLY A 170 2.83 2.16 -21.20
CA GLY A 170 3.56 2.06 -22.44
C GLY A 170 5.07 2.22 -22.24
N SER A 171 5.80 1.35 -22.93
CA SER A 171 7.22 1.36 -23.29
C SER A 171 8.23 1.82 -22.22
N ASP A 172 9.18 0.92 -21.93
CA ASP A 172 10.50 1.10 -21.31
C ASP A 172 10.66 0.84 -19.80
N ILE A 173 10.02 -0.23 -19.29
CA ILE A 173 10.38 -0.74 -17.95
C ILE A 173 11.62 -1.67 -18.00
N SER A 174 12.10 -2.04 -19.18
CA SER A 174 13.29 -2.90 -19.31
C SER A 174 14.59 -2.26 -18.80
N GLU A 175 14.65 -0.92 -18.70
CA GLU A 175 15.82 -0.21 -18.14
C GLU A 175 15.63 0.13 -16.64
N VAL A 176 14.42 0.17 -16.12
CA VAL A 176 14.15 0.51 -14.71
C VAL A 176 14.45 -0.69 -13.78
N ASN A 177 14.35 -1.92 -14.29
CA ASN A 177 14.68 -3.13 -13.51
C ASN A 177 16.21 -3.35 -13.33
N ALA A 178 17.04 -2.59 -14.01
CA ALA A 178 18.50 -2.65 -13.83
C ALA A 178 19.05 -1.51 -12.96
N THR A 179 18.25 -0.49 -12.71
CA THR A 179 18.63 0.63 -11.85
C THR A 179 17.90 0.48 -10.54
N LEU A 180 18.57 0.03 -9.50
CA LEU A 180 18.14 0.18 -8.11
C LEU A 180 17.54 1.58 -7.95
N LEU A 181 16.25 1.68 -7.57
CA LEU A 181 15.66 2.96 -7.21
C LEU A 181 16.59 3.65 -6.24
N GLN A 182 17.32 4.64 -6.70
CA GLN A 182 18.25 5.34 -5.85
C GLN A 182 17.46 6.40 -5.08
N TYR A 183 17.07 6.03 -3.87
CA TYR A 183 16.53 6.99 -2.93
C TYR A 183 17.58 8.06 -2.66
N GLY A 184 17.23 9.27 -3.02
CA GLY A 184 18.00 10.46 -2.70
C GLY A 184 17.66 11.00 -1.32
N GLN A 185 17.61 12.31 -1.23
CA GLN A 185 17.26 13.00 0.01
C GLN A 185 15.80 12.72 0.41
N SER A 186 15.58 12.36 1.67
CA SER A 186 14.22 12.35 2.24
C SER A 186 13.70 13.79 2.34
N LEU A 187 12.48 13.99 1.86
CA LEU A 187 11.75 15.26 2.00
C LEU A 187 10.84 15.25 3.25
N GLY A 188 10.78 14.11 3.97
CA GLY A 188 9.91 13.90 5.11
C GLY A 188 8.52 13.40 4.71
N THR A 189 7.61 13.41 5.68
CA THR A 189 6.26 12.88 5.52
C THR A 189 5.33 13.89 4.84
N PHE A 190 4.63 13.43 3.81
CA PHE A 190 3.65 14.22 3.03
C PHE A 190 2.25 13.64 3.17
N LYS A 191 1.26 14.54 3.13
CA LYS A 191 -0.14 14.17 2.94
C LYS A 191 -0.38 13.92 1.45
N ILE A 192 -0.83 12.72 1.10
CA ILE A 192 -1.14 12.34 -0.27
C ILE A 192 -2.65 12.35 -0.48
N THR A 193 -3.08 13.01 -1.54
CA THR A 193 -4.47 13.04 -2.03
C THR A 193 -4.48 12.67 -3.50
N HIS A 194 -5.66 12.57 -4.12
CA HIS A 194 -5.78 12.18 -5.52
C HIS A 194 -6.76 13.09 -6.25
N TYR A 195 -6.47 13.42 -7.52
CA TYR A 195 -7.31 14.25 -8.37
C TYR A 195 -7.48 13.64 -9.75
N CYS A 196 -8.53 14.00 -10.47
CA CYS A 196 -8.76 13.61 -11.86
C CYS A 196 -8.58 14.80 -12.81
N GLY A 197 -8.40 14.52 -14.09
CA GLY A 197 -8.21 15.53 -15.13
C GLY A 197 -9.48 16.28 -15.56
N GLY A 198 -10.64 16.00 -14.94
CA GLY A 198 -11.90 16.64 -15.26
C GLY A 198 -12.08 18.00 -14.60
N SER A 199 -13.05 18.78 -15.09
CA SER A 199 -13.42 20.08 -14.52
C SER A 199 -13.86 20.04 -13.05
N CYS A 200 -14.24 18.87 -12.54
CA CYS A 200 -14.56 18.66 -11.12
C CYS A 200 -13.36 18.79 -10.17
N CYS A 201 -12.13 18.64 -10.68
CA CYS A 201 -10.89 18.74 -9.92
C CYS A 201 -9.95 19.85 -10.43
N ASN A 202 -10.09 20.30 -11.67
CA ASN A 202 -9.17 21.21 -12.35
C ASN A 202 -9.83 22.46 -12.95
N ASP A 203 -11.10 22.72 -12.68
CA ASP A 203 -11.85 23.86 -13.21
C ASP A 203 -11.60 24.07 -14.73
N GLU A 204 -11.20 25.28 -15.14
CA GLU A 204 -10.90 25.63 -16.53
C GLU A 204 -9.56 25.07 -17.07
N TRP A 205 -8.70 24.50 -16.21
CA TRP A 205 -7.39 23.95 -16.56
C TRP A 205 -7.42 22.45 -16.83
N ALA A 206 -8.62 21.89 -17.07
CA ALA A 206 -8.79 20.47 -17.32
C ALA A 206 -7.89 19.97 -18.47
N GLY A 207 -7.16 18.88 -18.22
CA GLY A 207 -6.39 18.15 -19.22
C GLY A 207 -4.92 18.54 -19.40
N VAL A 208 -4.43 19.59 -18.72
CA VAL A 208 -3.02 20.00 -18.75
C VAL A 208 -2.49 20.29 -17.36
N THR A 209 -1.20 20.06 -17.15
CA THR A 209 -0.50 20.39 -15.90
C THR A 209 -0.08 21.87 -15.88
N ALA A 210 0.29 22.40 -14.73
CA ALA A 210 0.83 23.74 -14.57
C ALA A 210 2.10 24.01 -15.41
N THR A 211 2.84 22.96 -15.77
CA THR A 211 4.01 23.07 -16.66
C THR A 211 3.67 22.97 -18.15
N GLY A 212 2.40 22.74 -18.49
CA GLY A 212 1.95 22.50 -19.86
C GLY A 212 2.19 21.06 -20.36
N ALA A 213 2.69 20.17 -19.52
CA ALA A 213 2.84 18.75 -19.84
C ALA A 213 1.46 18.05 -19.82
N PRO A 214 1.29 16.93 -20.55
CA PRO A 214 0.08 16.12 -20.44
C PRO A 214 -0.04 15.51 -19.04
N LEU A 215 -1.29 15.32 -18.59
CA LEU A 215 -1.60 14.54 -17.41
C LEU A 215 -1.38 13.04 -17.69
N VAL A 216 -0.53 12.39 -16.91
CA VAL A 216 -0.21 10.96 -17.06
C VAL A 216 -0.44 10.26 -15.74
N GLU A 217 -1.39 9.30 -15.71
CA GLU A 217 -1.62 8.46 -14.53
C GLU A 217 -0.39 7.60 -14.27
N GLY A 218 0.03 7.55 -13.00
CA GLY A 218 1.24 6.85 -12.58
C GLY A 218 2.53 7.67 -12.72
N ASP A 219 2.48 8.91 -13.24
CA ASP A 219 3.66 9.79 -13.32
C ASP A 219 3.39 11.19 -12.76
N THR A 220 2.24 11.78 -13.08
CA THR A 220 1.95 13.19 -12.74
C THR A 220 1.55 13.36 -11.28
N ILE A 221 2.20 14.30 -10.61
CA ILE A 221 1.78 14.81 -9.30
C ILE A 221 1.73 16.33 -9.27
N ALA A 222 0.71 16.85 -8.55
CA ALA A 222 0.64 18.24 -8.15
C ALA A 222 1.32 18.44 -6.79
N VAL A 223 2.13 19.47 -6.69
CA VAL A 223 2.99 19.77 -5.54
C VAL A 223 2.95 21.27 -5.18
N ASP A 224 3.51 21.62 -4.05
CA ASP A 224 3.96 23.00 -3.80
C ASP A 224 5.35 23.18 -4.45
N PRO A 225 5.49 23.99 -5.51
CA PRO A 225 6.76 24.12 -6.20
C PRO A 225 7.85 24.83 -5.39
N THR A 226 7.49 25.42 -4.24
CA THR A 226 8.45 25.96 -3.30
C THR A 226 9.10 24.89 -2.41
N VAL A 227 8.46 23.71 -2.32
CA VAL A 227 8.93 22.54 -1.55
C VAL A 227 9.53 21.49 -2.49
N ILE A 228 8.82 21.18 -3.58
CA ILE A 228 9.27 20.24 -4.62
C ILE A 228 9.24 20.99 -5.96
N PRO A 229 10.39 21.44 -6.48
CA PRO A 229 10.44 22.14 -7.77
C PRO A 229 9.88 21.29 -8.92
N TYR A 230 9.28 21.95 -9.92
CA TYR A 230 8.82 21.25 -11.12
C TYR A 230 9.95 20.51 -11.83
N GLY A 231 9.63 19.35 -12.38
CA GLY A 231 10.58 18.43 -13.01
C GLY A 231 11.30 17.51 -12.03
N THR A 232 11.16 17.74 -10.71
CA THR A 232 11.72 16.83 -9.72
C THR A 232 11.02 15.49 -9.79
N LYS A 233 11.81 14.42 -9.87
CA LYS A 233 11.31 13.05 -9.70
C LYS A 233 11.36 12.67 -8.23
N VAL A 234 10.25 12.19 -7.71
CA VAL A 234 10.15 11.74 -6.32
C VAL A 234 9.67 10.31 -6.26
N ILE A 235 10.07 9.61 -5.21
CA ILE A 235 9.63 8.25 -4.89
C ILE A 235 8.60 8.35 -3.79
N ILE A 236 7.39 7.84 -4.06
CA ILE A 236 6.28 7.73 -3.13
C ILE A 236 5.86 6.26 -3.09
N ASN A 237 5.99 5.59 -1.95
CA ASN A 237 5.67 4.16 -1.78
C ASN A 237 6.36 3.26 -2.85
N GLY A 238 7.64 3.52 -3.15
CA GLY A 238 8.41 2.73 -4.13
C GLY A 238 8.07 3.04 -5.60
N HIS A 239 7.18 3.98 -5.88
CA HIS A 239 6.82 4.41 -7.25
C HIS A 239 7.39 5.79 -7.55
N ILE A 240 7.91 5.97 -8.77
CA ILE A 240 8.48 7.24 -9.23
C ILE A 240 7.38 8.11 -9.83
N PHE A 241 7.28 9.34 -9.37
CA PHE A 241 6.39 10.37 -9.91
C PHE A 241 7.20 11.59 -10.33
N THR A 242 6.67 12.34 -11.27
CA THR A 242 7.26 13.61 -11.73
C THR A 242 6.40 14.80 -11.30
N ALA A 243 6.98 15.75 -10.62
CA ALA A 243 6.33 16.98 -10.18
C ALA A 243 6.12 17.91 -11.38
N THR A 244 4.95 17.90 -12.00
CA THR A 244 4.63 18.72 -13.18
C THR A 244 3.42 19.61 -12.98
N ASP A 245 2.71 19.45 -11.87
CA ASP A 245 1.48 20.18 -11.61
C ASP A 245 1.48 20.88 -10.25
N CYS A 246 0.51 21.76 -10.03
CA CYS A 246 0.26 22.42 -8.75
C CYS A 246 -1.25 22.65 -8.58
N GLY A 247 -1.64 22.99 -7.36
CA GLY A 247 -3.02 23.35 -7.05
C GLY A 247 -3.08 24.41 -5.95
N GLY A 248 -4.15 25.22 -5.94
CA GLY A 248 -4.34 26.25 -4.93
C GLY A 248 -4.33 25.73 -3.51
N ALA A 249 -4.84 24.50 -3.30
CA ALA A 249 -4.89 23.82 -2.03
C ALA A 249 -3.65 22.94 -1.75
N ILE A 250 -2.72 22.79 -2.70
CA ILE A 250 -1.53 21.94 -2.57
C ILE A 250 -0.38 22.83 -2.09
N LYS A 251 -0.20 22.89 -0.78
CA LYS A 251 0.79 23.73 -0.10
C LYS A 251 1.58 22.95 0.94
N GLY A 252 2.87 23.29 1.08
CA GLY A 252 3.77 22.62 2.02
C GLY A 252 3.93 21.14 1.70
N ASN A 253 3.90 20.31 2.73
CA ASN A 253 4.05 18.85 2.63
C ASN A 253 2.74 18.18 2.20
N ARG A 254 2.21 18.56 1.06
CA ARG A 254 1.05 17.96 0.43
C ARG A 254 1.33 17.67 -1.04
N ILE A 255 0.94 16.48 -1.47
CA ILE A 255 1.01 16.01 -2.87
C ILE A 255 -0.37 15.56 -3.28
N ASP A 256 -0.76 15.87 -4.52
CA ASP A 256 -1.99 15.36 -5.13
C ASP A 256 -1.60 14.51 -6.35
N VAL A 257 -1.97 13.24 -6.33
CA VAL A 257 -1.59 12.27 -7.36
C VAL A 257 -2.67 12.22 -8.43
N PHE A 258 -2.27 12.37 -9.69
CA PHE A 258 -3.19 12.29 -10.80
C PHE A 258 -3.66 10.87 -11.05
N VAL A 259 -4.98 10.71 -11.25
CA VAL A 259 -5.63 9.49 -11.74
C VAL A 259 -6.66 9.82 -12.81
N ASN A 260 -6.88 8.93 -13.76
CA ASN A 260 -7.78 9.17 -14.90
C ASN A 260 -9.26 9.20 -14.51
N ASP A 261 -9.65 8.55 -13.43
CA ASP A 261 -11.05 8.36 -13.04
C ASP A 261 -11.39 9.07 -11.73
N HIS A 262 -12.46 9.88 -11.73
CA HIS A 262 -12.91 10.65 -10.56
C HIS A 262 -13.34 9.77 -9.39
N ASN A 263 -14.05 8.68 -9.66
CA ASN A 263 -14.51 7.78 -8.60
C ASN A 263 -13.30 7.08 -7.97
N ARG A 264 -12.30 6.73 -8.77
CA ARG A 264 -11.04 6.19 -8.29
C ARG A 264 -10.29 7.19 -7.41
N ALA A 265 -10.22 8.47 -7.78
CA ALA A 265 -9.62 9.51 -6.93
C ALA A 265 -10.27 9.56 -5.55
N ASN A 266 -11.60 9.49 -5.50
CA ASN A 266 -12.36 9.48 -4.24
C ASN A 266 -12.13 8.18 -3.44
N GLN A 267 -11.99 7.03 -4.10
CA GLN A 267 -11.78 5.73 -3.45
C GLN A 267 -10.37 5.59 -2.85
N LEU A 268 -9.37 6.19 -3.48
CA LEU A 268 -7.98 6.17 -3.00
C LEU A 268 -7.79 6.95 -1.69
N GLY A 269 -8.68 7.89 -1.40
CA GLY A 269 -8.73 8.60 -0.13
C GLY A 269 -7.50 9.47 0.13
N VAL A 270 -7.16 9.59 1.40
CA VAL A 270 -6.05 10.41 1.91
C VAL A 270 -5.15 9.55 2.79
N TYR A 271 -3.83 9.61 2.56
CA TYR A 271 -2.86 8.95 3.42
C TYR A 271 -1.61 9.82 3.62
N TYR A 272 -0.72 9.38 4.51
CA TYR A 272 0.56 10.03 4.79
C TYR A 272 1.69 9.04 4.54
N THR A 273 2.75 9.49 3.88
CA THR A 273 3.95 8.67 3.62
C THR A 273 5.18 9.54 3.46
N ASP A 274 6.35 8.93 3.65
CA ASP A 274 7.61 9.59 3.38
C ASP A 274 7.88 9.68 1.88
N VAL A 275 8.39 10.83 1.48
CA VAL A 275 8.72 11.15 0.09
C VAL A 275 10.23 11.35 -0.03
N TYR A 276 10.80 10.78 -1.08
CA TYR A 276 12.23 10.87 -1.36
C TYR A 276 12.46 11.44 -2.75
N VAL A 277 13.52 12.22 -2.92
CA VAL A 277 13.97 12.60 -4.26
C VAL A 277 14.61 11.38 -4.93
N LEU A 278 14.34 11.16 -6.22
CA LEU A 278 15.08 10.19 -7.01
C LEU A 278 16.50 10.75 -7.27
N LYS A 279 17.54 9.94 -7.04
CA LYS A 279 18.93 10.30 -7.39
C LYS A 279 19.16 10.25 -8.87
#